data_9c4264152a6a2288b3d54452ff6451b0
#
_entry.id   9c4264152a6a2288b3d54452ff6451b0
#
_cell.length_a   1.000
_cell.length_b   1.000
_cell.length_c   1.000
_cell.angle_alpha   90.00
_cell.angle_beta   90.00
_cell.angle_gamma   90.00
#
_symmetry.space_group_name_H-M   'P 1'
#
loop_
_entity.id
_entity.type
_entity.pdbx_description
1 polymer ?
#
loop_
_entity_poly.entity_id
_entity_poly.type
_entity_poly.pdbx_seq_one_letter_code
_entity_poly.pdbx_strand_id
1 'polypeptide(L)'
;MKNENQPVVAITGGIGSGKSYVCHIFSSKGIMVYDCDSAAKRLMHNSEDLKHRLTTLIGPDTYINGNLNKAAVADYMMQSENNIKAVNGIVHPAVAEDFLMSEYTWMESAILYDCGFDRYADIVIAVVAPIETRILRIMHRDGISREKALEWIARQMPQDEVARRADHVITNDGTEDLDIQIDKILTQIRKNKE
;
A
#
# COMPACT_ATOMS: atom_id res chain seq x y z
N MET A 1 3.48 -17.65 -14.90
CA MET A 1 4.89 -17.35 -14.50
C MET A 1 5.16 -15.90 -14.86
N LYS A 2 5.67 -15.10 -13.92
CA LYS A 2 6.08 -13.73 -14.22
C LYS A 2 7.03 -13.75 -15.40
N ASN A 3 6.82 -12.83 -16.35
CA ASN A 3 7.73 -12.68 -17.50
C ASN A 3 9.03 -12.09 -16.95
N GLU A 4 10.10 -12.87 -16.88
CA GLU A 4 11.41 -12.48 -16.28
C GLU A 4 12.01 -11.20 -16.88
N ASN A 5 11.48 -10.75 -18.02
CA ASN A 5 11.88 -9.51 -18.70
C ASN A 5 11.01 -8.28 -18.34
N GLN A 6 10.06 -8.38 -17.40
CA GLN A 6 9.26 -7.22 -17.03
C GLN A 6 9.68 -6.70 -15.64
N PRO A 7 10.02 -5.40 -15.51
CA PRO A 7 10.34 -4.84 -14.21
C PRO A 7 9.14 -4.92 -13.28
N VAL A 8 9.42 -5.17 -12.03
CA VAL A 8 8.43 -5.04 -10.96
C VAL A 8 8.33 -3.56 -10.59
N VAL A 9 7.13 -3.01 -10.70
CA VAL A 9 6.85 -1.61 -10.41
C VAL A 9 6.00 -1.52 -9.15
N ALA A 10 6.41 -0.70 -8.19
CA ALA A 10 5.64 -0.39 -7.00
C ALA A 10 5.07 1.01 -7.07
N ILE A 11 3.79 1.16 -6.74
CA ILE A 11 3.11 2.44 -6.59
C ILE A 11 2.91 2.69 -5.09
N THR A 12 3.40 3.81 -4.60
CA THR A 12 3.25 4.21 -3.21
C THR A 12 2.73 5.64 -3.09
N GLY A 13 2.39 6.04 -1.90
CA GLY A 13 1.89 7.39 -1.60
C GLY A 13 1.05 7.38 -0.35
N GLY A 14 1.22 8.41 0.47
CA GLY A 14 0.56 8.51 1.77
C GLY A 14 -0.96 8.63 1.66
N ILE A 15 -1.62 8.45 2.79
CA ILE A 15 -3.08 8.60 2.91
C ILE A 15 -3.52 9.96 2.33
N GLY A 16 -4.59 9.97 1.53
CA GLY A 16 -5.13 11.16 0.88
C GLY A 16 -4.38 11.63 -0.37
N SER A 17 -3.26 11.01 -0.78
CA SER A 17 -2.54 11.38 -2.02
C SER A 17 -3.32 11.07 -3.30
N GLY A 18 -4.29 10.16 -3.24
CA GLY A 18 -5.07 9.71 -4.39
C GLY A 18 -4.43 8.56 -5.16
N LYS A 19 -3.56 7.79 -4.50
CA LYS A 19 -2.88 6.61 -5.05
C LYS A 19 -3.84 5.64 -5.75
N SER A 20 -4.96 5.28 -5.11
CA SER A 20 -5.95 4.36 -5.70
C SER A 20 -6.59 4.89 -6.98
N TYR A 21 -6.78 6.22 -7.10
CA TYR A 21 -7.26 6.83 -8.34
C TYR A 21 -6.21 6.71 -9.46
N VAL A 22 -4.94 6.97 -9.15
CA VAL A 22 -3.81 6.77 -10.09
C VAL A 22 -3.72 5.29 -10.51
N CYS A 23 -3.86 4.35 -9.58
CA CYS A 23 -3.89 2.91 -9.88
C CYS A 23 -5.05 2.54 -10.82
N HIS A 24 -6.21 3.20 -10.66
CA HIS A 24 -7.34 3.00 -11.58
C HIS A 24 -7.01 3.48 -13.01
N ILE A 25 -6.31 4.61 -13.16
CA ILE A 25 -5.84 5.07 -14.48
C ILE A 25 -4.86 4.05 -15.09
N PHE A 26 -3.89 3.53 -14.33
CA PHE A 26 -3.02 2.46 -14.81
C PHE A 26 -3.82 1.23 -15.26
N SER A 27 -4.85 0.85 -14.49
CA SER A 27 -5.73 -0.28 -14.85
C SER A 27 -6.51 -0.04 -16.13
N SER A 28 -6.98 1.18 -16.40
CA SER A 28 -7.65 1.54 -17.66
C SER A 28 -6.71 1.46 -18.88
N LYS A 29 -5.40 1.54 -18.64
CA LYS A 29 -4.36 1.36 -19.66
C LYS A 29 -3.88 -0.10 -19.78
N GLY A 30 -4.59 -1.05 -19.15
CA GLY A 30 -4.33 -2.49 -19.22
C GLY A 30 -3.24 -2.99 -18.25
N ILE A 31 -2.86 -2.19 -17.27
CA ILE A 31 -1.88 -2.56 -16.26
C ILE A 31 -2.61 -3.09 -15.03
N MET A 32 -2.42 -4.37 -14.72
CA MET A 32 -2.97 -4.99 -13.52
C MET A 32 -2.07 -4.67 -12.32
N VAL A 33 -2.64 -4.02 -11.31
CA VAL A 33 -1.94 -3.63 -10.07
C VAL A 33 -2.41 -4.52 -8.91
N TYR A 34 -1.46 -5.16 -8.25
CA TYR A 34 -1.71 -5.95 -7.05
C TYR A 34 -1.88 -5.01 -5.85
N ASP A 35 -3.05 -5.02 -5.24
CA ASP A 35 -3.38 -4.24 -4.05
C ASP A 35 -2.93 -4.99 -2.80
N CYS A 36 -1.84 -4.55 -2.17
CA CYS A 36 -1.28 -5.16 -0.97
C CYS A 36 -2.23 -5.09 0.24
N ASP A 37 -3.00 -4.01 0.38
CA ASP A 37 -3.93 -3.85 1.51
C ASP A 37 -5.13 -4.81 1.38
N SER A 38 -5.67 -4.97 0.18
CA SER A 38 -6.73 -5.94 -0.11
C SER A 38 -6.22 -7.38 0.02
N ALA A 39 -4.99 -7.64 -0.41
CA ALA A 39 -4.36 -8.94 -0.26
C ALA A 39 -4.15 -9.31 1.21
N ALA A 40 -3.67 -8.38 2.03
CA ALA A 40 -3.54 -8.59 3.47
C ALA A 40 -4.89 -9.00 4.12
N LYS A 41 -5.96 -8.27 3.80
CA LYS A 41 -7.32 -8.59 4.29
C LYS A 41 -7.79 -9.96 3.81
N ARG A 42 -7.58 -10.29 2.54
CA ARG A 42 -7.93 -11.58 1.95
C ARG A 42 -7.17 -12.72 2.60
N LEU A 43 -5.85 -12.57 2.77
CA LEU A 43 -4.99 -13.58 3.39
C LEU A 43 -5.34 -13.81 4.86
N MET A 44 -5.52 -12.74 5.64
CA MET A 44 -5.98 -12.86 7.04
C MET A 44 -7.35 -13.56 7.15
N HIS A 45 -8.22 -13.44 6.12
CA HIS A 45 -9.51 -14.11 6.13
C HIS A 45 -9.44 -15.57 5.67
N ASN A 46 -8.56 -15.90 4.71
CA ASN A 46 -8.61 -17.19 4.00
C ASN A 46 -7.45 -18.14 4.36
N SER A 47 -6.29 -17.63 4.83
CA SER A 47 -5.12 -18.45 5.10
C SER A 47 -5.20 -19.07 6.49
N GLU A 48 -5.28 -20.38 6.57
CA GLU A 48 -5.30 -21.10 7.85
C GLU A 48 -3.96 -20.93 8.63
N ASP A 49 -2.83 -20.82 7.90
CA ASP A 49 -1.53 -20.54 8.53
C ASP A 49 -1.54 -19.16 9.20
N LEU A 50 -2.02 -18.12 8.51
CA LEU A 50 -2.14 -16.78 9.09
C LEU A 50 -3.09 -16.76 10.28
N LYS A 51 -4.23 -17.44 10.18
CA LYS A 51 -5.19 -17.55 11.29
C LYS A 51 -4.53 -18.17 12.51
N HIS A 52 -3.82 -19.28 12.31
CA HIS A 52 -3.12 -19.97 13.40
C HIS A 52 -2.05 -19.08 14.03
N ARG A 53 -1.19 -18.45 13.23
CA ARG A 53 -0.11 -17.59 13.73
C ARG A 53 -0.64 -16.35 14.44
N LEU A 54 -1.66 -15.70 13.91
CA LEU A 54 -2.28 -14.53 14.54
C LEU A 54 -3.02 -14.91 15.83
N THR A 55 -3.71 -16.05 15.86
CA THR A 55 -4.36 -16.55 17.08
C THR A 55 -3.32 -16.91 18.17
N THR A 56 -2.20 -17.50 17.78
CA THR A 56 -1.11 -17.80 18.71
C THR A 56 -0.48 -16.53 19.29
N LEU A 57 -0.37 -15.47 18.49
CA LEU A 57 0.22 -14.20 18.90
C LEU A 57 -0.72 -13.38 19.80
N ILE A 58 -1.99 -13.26 19.41
CA ILE A 58 -2.96 -12.30 19.98
C ILE A 58 -3.85 -12.98 21.04
N GLY A 59 -4.24 -14.24 20.79
CA GLY A 59 -5.13 -14.99 21.66
C GLY A 59 -6.34 -15.60 20.94
N PRO A 60 -7.15 -16.40 21.64
CA PRO A 60 -8.24 -17.18 21.04
C PRO A 60 -9.36 -16.32 20.43
N ASP A 61 -9.52 -15.10 20.94
CA ASP A 61 -10.58 -14.17 20.45
C ASP A 61 -10.20 -13.45 19.15
N THR A 62 -9.04 -13.75 18.55
CA THR A 62 -8.58 -13.18 17.28
C THR A 62 -9.53 -13.50 16.13
N TYR A 63 -10.14 -14.69 16.17
CA TYR A 63 -11.16 -15.11 15.20
C TYR A 63 -12.41 -15.61 15.94
N ILE A 64 -13.58 -15.11 15.53
CA ILE A 64 -14.89 -15.52 16.06
C ILE A 64 -15.69 -16.13 14.90
N ASN A 65 -16.11 -17.38 15.03
CA ASN A 65 -16.82 -18.11 13.99
C ASN A 65 -16.11 -18.05 12.62
N GLY A 66 -14.76 -18.16 12.61
CA GLY A 66 -13.94 -18.13 11.41
C GLY A 66 -13.68 -16.73 10.83
N ASN A 67 -14.27 -15.68 11.38
CA ASN A 67 -14.10 -14.31 10.95
C ASN A 67 -13.11 -13.56 11.85
N LEU A 68 -12.24 -12.73 11.23
CA LEU A 68 -11.29 -11.90 11.97
C LEU A 68 -12.01 -10.91 12.89
N ASN A 69 -11.72 -10.97 14.17
CA ASN A 69 -12.15 -9.99 15.16
C ASN A 69 -11.22 -8.75 15.08
N LYS A 70 -11.62 -7.80 14.24
CA LYS A 70 -10.84 -6.57 14.01
C LYS A 70 -10.59 -5.77 15.28
N ALA A 71 -11.54 -5.81 16.23
CA ALA A 71 -11.39 -5.11 17.50
C ALA A 71 -10.26 -5.74 18.34
N ALA A 72 -10.24 -7.06 18.49
CA ALA A 72 -9.19 -7.75 19.23
C ALA A 72 -7.80 -7.50 18.64
N VAL A 73 -7.68 -7.51 17.30
CA VAL A 73 -6.42 -7.20 16.62
C VAL A 73 -6.02 -5.75 16.85
N ALA A 74 -6.94 -4.81 16.71
CA ALA A 74 -6.68 -3.38 16.95
C ALA A 74 -6.28 -3.12 18.41
N ASP A 75 -6.98 -3.69 19.37
CA ASP A 75 -6.68 -3.55 20.80
C ASP A 75 -5.29 -4.10 21.13
N TYR A 76 -4.92 -5.25 20.56
CA TYR A 76 -3.58 -5.81 20.72
C TYR A 76 -2.50 -4.88 20.14
N MET A 77 -2.70 -4.37 18.91
CA MET A 77 -1.75 -3.47 18.25
C MET A 77 -1.61 -2.13 18.99
N MET A 78 -2.68 -1.61 19.58
CA MET A 78 -2.66 -0.34 20.30
C MET A 78 -1.88 -0.38 21.62
N GLN A 79 -1.59 -1.56 22.18
CA GLN A 79 -0.86 -1.69 23.45
C GLN A 79 0.61 -1.30 23.34
N SER A 80 1.26 -1.54 22.20
CA SER A 80 2.66 -1.20 22.00
C SER A 80 3.09 -1.23 20.53
N GLU A 81 4.17 -0.49 20.21
CA GLU A 81 4.81 -0.58 18.90
C GLU A 81 5.36 -1.98 18.59
N ASN A 82 5.79 -2.73 19.63
CA ASN A 82 6.26 -4.10 19.44
C ASN A 82 5.12 -5.02 18.98
N ASN A 83 3.91 -4.81 19.46
CA ASN A 83 2.73 -5.56 19.02
C ASN A 83 2.40 -5.26 17.56
N ILE A 84 2.49 -4.00 17.15
CA ILE A 84 2.34 -3.61 15.73
C ILE A 84 3.38 -4.35 14.87
N LYS A 85 4.65 -4.33 15.29
CA LYS A 85 5.74 -5.02 14.59
C LYS A 85 5.52 -6.53 14.54
N ALA A 86 5.00 -7.13 15.62
CA ALA A 86 4.75 -8.57 15.69
C ALA A 86 3.63 -9.00 14.71
N VAL A 87 2.51 -8.27 14.67
CA VAL A 87 1.42 -8.52 13.71
C VAL A 87 1.91 -8.33 12.27
N ASN A 88 2.61 -7.22 12.01
CA ASN A 88 3.17 -6.92 10.70
C ASN A 88 4.22 -7.97 10.27
N GLY A 89 5.01 -8.49 11.20
CA GLY A 89 5.97 -9.57 10.96
C GLY A 89 5.32 -10.91 10.56
N ILE A 90 4.02 -11.08 10.78
CA ILE A 90 3.25 -12.23 10.31
C ILE A 90 2.60 -11.91 8.95
N VAL A 91 1.96 -10.75 8.83
CA VAL A 91 1.12 -10.41 7.67
C VAL A 91 1.95 -10.00 6.46
N HIS A 92 2.97 -9.13 6.64
CA HIS A 92 3.74 -8.61 5.49
C HIS A 92 4.48 -9.71 4.71
N PRO A 93 5.18 -10.69 5.35
CA PRO A 93 5.81 -11.77 4.60
C PRO A 93 4.81 -12.58 3.77
N ALA A 94 3.61 -12.83 4.30
CA ALA A 94 2.59 -13.58 3.57
C ALA A 94 2.05 -12.80 2.37
N VAL A 95 1.88 -11.48 2.49
CA VAL A 95 1.51 -10.61 1.35
C VAL A 95 2.62 -10.59 0.30
N ALA A 96 3.88 -10.50 0.72
CA ALA A 96 5.02 -10.53 -0.18
C ALA A 96 5.09 -11.86 -0.95
N GLU A 97 4.93 -12.99 -0.27
CA GLU A 97 4.92 -14.32 -0.88
C GLU A 97 3.77 -14.45 -1.89
N ASP A 98 2.55 -14.03 -1.51
CA ASP A 98 1.39 -14.05 -2.40
C ASP A 98 1.61 -13.20 -3.65
N PHE A 99 2.21 -12.01 -3.50
CA PHE A 99 2.61 -11.19 -4.65
C PHE A 99 3.65 -11.89 -5.52
N LEU A 100 4.70 -12.45 -4.93
CA LEU A 100 5.77 -13.12 -5.66
C LEU A 100 5.28 -14.35 -6.43
N MET A 101 4.30 -15.08 -5.88
CA MET A 101 3.67 -16.24 -6.52
C MET A 101 2.60 -15.85 -7.56
N SER A 102 2.16 -14.61 -7.58
CA SER A 102 1.17 -14.10 -8.53
C SER A 102 1.78 -13.78 -9.90
N GLU A 103 0.92 -13.52 -10.88
CA GLU A 103 1.33 -13.03 -12.22
C GLU A 103 1.50 -11.50 -12.29
N TYR A 104 1.21 -10.78 -11.21
CA TYR A 104 1.33 -9.33 -11.15
C TYR A 104 2.80 -8.89 -11.18
N THR A 105 3.10 -7.91 -12.02
CA THR A 105 4.39 -7.20 -12.06
C THR A 105 4.28 -5.78 -11.50
N TRP A 106 3.08 -5.34 -11.16
CA TRP A 106 2.82 -4.06 -10.52
C TRP A 106 2.14 -4.28 -9.17
N MET A 107 2.55 -3.53 -8.16
CA MET A 107 1.92 -3.56 -6.83
C MET A 107 1.66 -2.14 -6.33
N GLU A 108 0.66 -2.01 -5.45
CA GLU A 108 0.43 -0.79 -4.69
C GLU A 108 0.53 -1.06 -3.20
N SER A 109 1.20 -0.15 -2.48
CA SER A 109 1.25 -0.16 -1.02
C SER A 109 1.42 1.26 -0.47
N ALA A 110 0.54 1.67 0.46
CA ALA A 110 0.66 2.96 1.12
C ALA A 110 1.86 3.04 2.09
N ILE A 111 2.36 1.90 2.53
CA ILE A 111 3.46 1.75 3.51
C ILE A 111 4.65 1.00 2.90
N LEU A 112 4.90 1.18 1.60
CA LEU A 112 5.89 0.44 0.82
C LEU A 112 7.26 0.37 1.51
N TYR A 113 7.77 1.52 1.94
CA TYR A 113 9.07 1.63 2.60
C TYR A 113 9.04 1.17 4.06
N ASP A 114 7.92 1.42 4.77
CA ASP A 114 7.79 1.04 6.18
C ASP A 114 7.71 -0.48 6.35
N CYS A 115 7.15 -1.20 5.37
CA CYS A 115 7.09 -2.66 5.36
C CYS A 115 8.25 -3.33 4.62
N GLY A 116 9.15 -2.55 4.00
CA GLY A 116 10.30 -3.04 3.26
C GLY A 116 9.94 -3.75 1.95
N PHE A 117 8.80 -3.40 1.33
CA PHE A 117 8.38 -3.98 0.05
C PHE A 117 9.08 -3.35 -1.14
N ASP A 118 9.74 -2.20 -0.96
CA ASP A 118 10.61 -1.56 -1.95
C ASP A 118 11.70 -2.52 -2.46
N ARG A 119 12.18 -3.45 -1.62
CA ARG A 119 13.16 -4.49 -2.03
C ARG A 119 12.66 -5.47 -3.11
N TYR A 120 11.36 -5.53 -3.36
CA TYR A 120 10.76 -6.38 -4.38
C TYR A 120 10.44 -5.63 -5.67
N ALA A 121 10.71 -4.31 -5.70
CA ALA A 121 10.43 -3.45 -6.84
C ALA A 121 11.73 -3.02 -7.53
N ASP A 122 11.74 -3.05 -8.85
CA ASP A 122 12.80 -2.49 -9.68
C ASP A 122 12.60 -0.99 -9.90
N ILE A 123 11.34 -0.53 -9.83
CA ILE A 123 10.94 0.86 -10.05
C ILE A 123 9.86 1.23 -9.04
N VAL A 124 10.02 2.39 -8.41
CA VAL A 124 9.03 2.95 -7.48
C VAL A 124 8.43 4.24 -8.02
N ILE A 125 7.11 4.32 -8.03
CA ILE A 125 6.34 5.51 -8.40
C ILE A 125 5.66 6.04 -7.14
N ALA A 126 5.99 7.27 -6.73
CA ALA A 126 5.34 7.95 -5.61
C ALA A 126 4.19 8.83 -6.11
N VAL A 127 3.01 8.68 -5.52
CA VAL A 127 1.88 9.59 -5.73
C VAL A 127 1.85 10.59 -4.59
N VAL A 128 1.99 11.87 -4.92
CA VAL A 128 2.02 12.98 -3.96
C VAL A 128 0.86 13.95 -4.18
N ALA A 129 0.46 14.64 -3.13
CA ALA A 129 -0.51 15.73 -3.19
C ALA A 129 -0.22 16.76 -2.09
N PRO A 130 -0.58 18.04 -2.26
CA PRO A 130 -0.46 19.05 -1.22
C PRO A 130 -1.14 18.61 0.08
N ILE A 131 -0.55 18.98 1.22
CA ILE A 131 -1.03 18.55 2.54
C ILE A 131 -2.51 18.91 2.76
N GLU A 132 -2.93 20.10 2.35
CA GLU A 132 -4.33 20.54 2.48
C GLU A 132 -5.28 19.68 1.63
N THR A 133 -4.88 19.34 0.42
CA THR A 133 -5.64 18.45 -0.46
C THR A 133 -5.79 17.06 0.16
N ARG A 134 -4.74 16.54 0.75
CA ARG A 134 -4.76 15.24 1.46
C ARG A 134 -5.72 15.28 2.64
N ILE A 135 -5.63 16.30 3.48
CA ILE A 135 -6.51 16.49 4.64
C ILE A 135 -7.98 16.53 4.22
N LEU A 136 -8.32 17.37 3.23
CA LEU A 136 -9.70 17.50 2.75
C LEU A 136 -10.25 16.17 2.21
N ARG A 137 -9.44 15.43 1.44
CA ARG A 137 -9.82 14.11 0.91
C ARG A 137 -10.07 13.10 2.03
N ILE A 138 -9.23 13.08 3.06
CA ILE A 138 -9.36 12.17 4.21
C ILE A 138 -10.62 12.53 5.00
N MET A 139 -10.81 13.81 5.34
CA MET A 139 -11.99 14.27 6.07
C MET A 139 -13.29 13.90 5.33
N HIS A 140 -13.33 14.13 4.01
CA HIS A 140 -14.51 13.81 3.20
C HIS A 140 -14.78 12.31 3.11
N ARG A 141 -13.74 11.49 2.92
CA ARG A 141 -13.88 10.03 2.76
C ARG A 141 -14.28 9.35 4.07
N ASP A 142 -13.65 9.74 5.18
CA ASP A 142 -13.72 9.01 6.44
C ASP A 142 -14.60 9.69 7.50
N GLY A 143 -15.11 10.90 7.22
CA GLY A 143 -16.00 11.64 8.14
C GLY A 143 -15.30 12.06 9.43
N ILE A 144 -13.99 12.28 9.42
CA ILE A 144 -13.18 12.61 10.61
C ILE A 144 -12.79 14.08 10.65
N SER A 145 -12.34 14.54 11.82
CA SER A 145 -11.86 15.92 11.99
C SER A 145 -10.50 16.14 11.30
N ARG A 146 -10.15 17.42 11.11
CA ARG A 146 -8.85 17.84 10.58
C ARG A 146 -7.69 17.34 11.44
N GLU A 147 -7.84 17.46 12.77
CA GLU A 147 -6.83 17.01 13.73
C GLU A 147 -6.57 15.51 13.59
N LYS A 148 -7.64 14.73 13.42
CA LYS A 148 -7.53 13.28 13.22
C LYS A 148 -6.89 12.94 11.88
N ALA A 149 -7.19 13.67 10.82
CA ALA A 149 -6.56 13.51 9.51
C ALA A 149 -5.05 13.81 9.58
N LEU A 150 -4.65 14.88 10.27
CA LEU A 150 -3.25 15.22 10.51
C LEU A 150 -2.53 14.13 11.31
N GLU A 151 -3.16 13.60 12.36
CA GLU A 151 -2.62 12.47 13.14
C GLU A 151 -2.35 11.25 12.26
N TRP A 152 -3.27 10.90 11.37
CA TRP A 152 -3.09 9.77 10.44
C TRP A 152 -1.95 10.01 9.43
N ILE A 153 -1.84 11.23 8.92
CA ILE A 153 -0.74 11.61 8.02
C ILE A 153 0.60 11.51 8.75
N ALA A 154 0.67 11.98 9.99
CA ALA A 154 1.90 12.00 10.79
C ALA A 154 2.41 10.60 11.19
N ARG A 155 1.56 9.56 11.13
CA ARG A 155 1.94 8.17 11.39
C ARG A 155 2.65 7.49 10.22
N GLN A 156 2.65 8.12 9.04
CA GLN A 156 3.31 7.58 7.86
C GLN A 156 4.64 8.30 7.61
N MET A 157 5.52 7.69 6.82
CA MET A 157 6.72 8.35 6.33
C MET A 157 6.37 9.70 5.70
N PRO A 158 7.14 10.77 5.96
CA PRO A 158 6.93 12.07 5.33
C PRO A 158 6.90 11.96 3.81
N GLN A 159 5.94 12.63 3.18
CA GLN A 159 5.73 12.54 1.73
C GLN A 159 6.99 12.93 0.93
N ASP A 160 7.73 13.95 1.40
CA ASP A 160 8.95 14.41 0.74
C ASP A 160 10.05 13.34 0.79
N GLU A 161 10.09 12.56 1.87
CA GLU A 161 10.98 11.40 1.99
C GLU A 161 10.57 10.29 1.01
N VAL A 162 9.28 9.98 0.92
CA VAL A 162 8.74 9.01 -0.04
C VAL A 162 9.08 9.44 -1.47
N ALA A 163 8.84 10.71 -1.81
CA ALA A 163 9.12 11.26 -3.14
C ALA A 163 10.61 11.22 -3.49
N ARG A 164 11.48 11.51 -2.52
CA ARG A 164 12.95 11.50 -2.73
C ARG A 164 13.49 10.09 -2.98
N ARG A 165 12.86 9.07 -2.41
CA ARG A 165 13.28 7.67 -2.55
C ARG A 165 12.71 6.99 -3.80
N ALA A 166 11.70 7.56 -4.42
CA ALA A 166 11.04 7.01 -5.59
C ALA A 166 11.78 7.38 -6.89
N ASP A 167 11.70 6.51 -7.89
CA ASP A 167 12.26 6.76 -9.24
C ASP A 167 11.42 7.74 -10.04
N HIS A 168 10.11 7.75 -9.80
CA HIS A 168 9.15 8.65 -10.44
C HIS A 168 8.16 9.22 -9.42
N VAL A 169 7.71 10.45 -9.69
CA VAL A 169 6.70 11.13 -8.88
C VAL A 169 5.53 11.54 -9.75
N ILE A 170 4.32 11.24 -9.29
CA ILE A 170 3.06 11.71 -9.87
C ILE A 170 2.46 12.73 -8.89
N THR A 171 2.27 13.95 -9.35
CA THR A 171 1.64 15.03 -8.57
C THR A 171 0.14 15.04 -8.82
N ASN A 172 -0.63 14.72 -7.79
CA ASN A 172 -2.09 14.68 -7.84
C ASN A 172 -2.68 15.86 -7.04
N ASP A 173 -2.42 17.06 -7.52
CA ASP A 173 -2.88 18.32 -6.91
C ASP A 173 -4.15 18.89 -7.56
N GLY A 174 -4.59 18.29 -8.67
CA GLY A 174 -5.75 18.73 -9.44
C GLY A 174 -5.42 19.77 -10.52
N THR A 175 -4.16 20.17 -10.70
CA THR A 175 -3.72 21.13 -11.71
C THR A 175 -3.07 20.47 -12.92
N GLU A 176 -2.25 19.45 -12.70
CA GLU A 176 -1.60 18.70 -13.76
C GLU A 176 -2.43 17.47 -14.18
N ASP A 177 -2.49 17.25 -15.48
CA ASP A 177 -3.18 16.08 -16.06
C ASP A 177 -2.42 14.78 -15.68
N LEU A 178 -3.13 13.90 -14.98
CA LEU A 178 -2.56 12.62 -14.52
C LEU A 178 -2.29 11.66 -15.67
N ASP A 179 -3.11 11.66 -16.73
CA ASP A 179 -2.89 10.81 -17.90
C ASP A 179 -1.59 11.18 -18.61
N ILE A 180 -1.28 12.46 -18.74
CA ILE A 180 -0.02 12.96 -19.35
C ILE A 180 1.19 12.51 -18.49
N GLN A 181 1.10 12.66 -17.16
CA GLN A 181 2.17 12.25 -16.25
C GLN A 181 2.40 10.74 -16.34
N ILE A 182 1.32 9.95 -16.32
CA ILE A 182 1.36 8.49 -16.40
C ILE A 182 1.95 8.03 -17.75
N ASP A 183 1.52 8.58 -18.86
CA ASP A 183 2.01 8.21 -20.19
C ASP A 183 3.51 8.52 -20.35
N LYS A 184 3.98 9.61 -19.77
CA LYS A 184 5.40 9.96 -19.73
C LYS A 184 6.21 8.91 -18.95
N ILE A 185 5.74 8.51 -17.78
CA ILE A 185 6.38 7.48 -16.96
C ILE A 185 6.39 6.13 -17.68
N LEU A 186 5.27 5.71 -18.25
CA LEU A 186 5.17 4.47 -19.01
C LEU A 186 6.15 4.45 -20.21
N THR A 187 6.32 5.60 -20.87
CA THR A 187 7.28 5.73 -21.97
C THR A 187 8.72 5.56 -21.47
N GLN A 188 9.07 6.12 -20.31
CA GLN A 188 10.39 5.98 -19.70
C GLN A 188 10.67 4.53 -19.28
N ILE A 189 9.71 3.87 -18.63
CA ILE A 189 9.83 2.47 -18.22
C ILE A 189 10.06 1.56 -19.43
N ARG A 190 9.40 1.83 -20.56
CA ARG A 190 9.60 1.05 -21.81
C ARG A 190 10.97 1.24 -22.44
N LYS A 191 11.49 2.47 -22.44
CA LYS A 191 12.83 2.78 -23.00
C LYS A 191 13.99 2.18 -22.21
N ASN A 192 13.83 2.03 -20.90
CA ASN A 192 14.87 1.41 -20.06
C ASN A 192 14.99 -0.11 -20.27
N LYS A 193 14.18 -0.69 -21.16
CA LYS A 193 14.21 -2.12 -21.54
C LYS A 193 15.00 -2.40 -22.81
N GLU A 194 15.34 -1.36 -23.57
CA GLU A 194 16.18 -1.45 -24.78
C GLU A 194 17.67 -1.24 -24.44
#